data_007beed6ab591f27c02503b29b04a483
#
_entry.id   007beed6ab591f27c02503b29b04a483
#
_cell.length_a   1.000
_cell.length_b   1.000
_cell.length_c   1.000
_cell.angle_alpha   90.00
_cell.angle_beta   90.00
_cell.angle_gamma   90.00
#
_symmetry.space_group_name_H-M   'P 1'
#
loop_
_entity.id
_entity.type
_entity.pdbx_description
1 polymer ?
#
loop_
_entity_poly.entity_id
_entity_poly.type
_entity_poly.pdbx_seq_one_letter_code
_entity_poly.pdbx_strand_id
1 'polypeptide(L)'
;NIAIELPHGKQPPKPEFMHVETLGLSSRNRTYRITAGPADHPVSFRMFLFIPSVAKEPWPIAIDGDLCWDYAFNQEYINAFLSRGIALVLFDRQELAADIRDSGRRSPLYRAYPDLNFGALSAWAWGYSRCVDALLHLGVADPDCIAFTGHSRGGKAALLAGALDERATIVNPNN
;
A
#
# COMPACT_ATOMS: atom_id res chain seq x y z
N ASN A 1 15.49 22.81 -8.75
CA ASN A 1 15.09 21.67 -7.91
C ASN A 1 14.82 22.20 -6.50
N ILE A 2 13.55 22.47 -6.18
CA ILE A 2 13.15 22.77 -4.82
C ILE A 2 13.04 21.42 -4.13
N ALA A 3 13.98 21.10 -3.22
CA ALA A 3 13.84 19.97 -2.33
C ALA A 3 12.69 20.29 -1.35
N ILE A 4 11.52 19.72 -1.58
CA ILE A 4 10.42 19.81 -0.62
C ILE A 4 10.81 18.93 0.55
N GLU A 5 11.19 19.54 1.67
CA GLU A 5 11.30 18.81 2.93
C GLU A 5 9.90 18.44 3.39
N LEU A 6 9.55 17.18 3.24
CA LEU A 6 8.27 16.68 3.72
C LEU A 6 8.24 16.74 5.26
N PRO A 7 7.14 17.22 5.87
CA PRO A 7 7.06 17.38 7.32
C PRO A 7 7.17 16.09 8.13
N HIS A 8 7.18 14.93 7.46
CA HIS A 8 7.28 13.60 8.06
C HIS A 8 8.60 12.88 7.73
N GLY A 9 9.62 13.61 7.26
CA GLY A 9 10.90 13.05 6.84
C GLY A 9 10.86 12.44 5.44
N LYS A 10 12.02 11.98 4.98
CA LYS A 10 12.14 11.35 3.67
C LYS A 10 11.52 9.96 3.71
N GLN A 11 10.77 9.62 2.67
CA GLN A 11 10.33 8.24 2.48
C GLN A 11 11.56 7.30 2.38
N PRO A 12 11.51 6.09 2.94
CA PRO A 12 12.54 5.09 2.69
C PRO A 12 12.72 4.86 1.18
N PRO A 13 13.95 4.59 0.71
CA PRO A 13 14.21 4.43 -0.71
C PRO A 13 13.44 3.26 -1.30
N LYS A 14 13.26 3.27 -2.63
CA LYS A 14 12.78 2.09 -3.34
C LYS A 14 13.77 0.96 -3.06
N PRO A 15 13.30 -0.22 -2.56
CA PRO A 15 14.19 -1.33 -2.25
C PRO A 15 14.79 -1.91 -3.54
N GLU A 16 16.04 -2.33 -3.47
CA GLU A 16 16.69 -3.09 -4.55
C GLU A 16 16.13 -4.51 -4.65
N PHE A 17 15.70 -5.06 -3.51
CA PHE A 17 15.11 -6.39 -3.41
C PHE A 17 13.59 -6.30 -3.20
N MET A 18 12.86 -7.08 -3.96
CA MET A 18 11.44 -7.33 -3.73
C MET A 18 11.09 -8.77 -4.11
N HIS A 19 10.34 -9.44 -3.25
CA HIS A 19 9.79 -10.77 -3.48
C HIS A 19 8.29 -10.77 -3.21
N VAL A 20 7.52 -11.40 -4.10
CA VAL A 20 6.07 -11.55 -3.95
C VAL A 20 5.73 -13.04 -3.89
N GLU A 21 5.23 -13.47 -2.75
CA GLU A 21 4.81 -14.86 -2.50
C GLU A 21 3.29 -14.93 -2.54
N THR A 22 2.75 -15.88 -3.29
CA THR A 22 1.31 -16.18 -3.27
C THR A 22 0.95 -17.02 -2.06
N LEU A 23 0.12 -16.50 -1.17
CA LEU A 23 -0.38 -17.20 0.03
C LEU A 23 -1.73 -17.89 -0.21
N GLY A 24 -2.54 -17.38 -1.12
CA GLY A 24 -3.85 -17.92 -1.42
C GLY A 24 -4.41 -17.40 -2.73
N LEU A 25 -5.10 -18.27 -3.45
CA LEU A 25 -5.77 -17.95 -4.71
C LEU A 25 -7.20 -18.46 -4.68
N SER A 26 -8.14 -17.58 -5.03
CA SER A 26 -9.52 -17.93 -5.34
C SER A 26 -10.02 -17.12 -6.53
N SER A 27 -11.21 -17.44 -7.03
CA SER A 27 -11.85 -16.66 -8.09
C SER A 27 -12.31 -15.26 -7.66
N ARG A 28 -12.35 -14.99 -6.34
CA ARG A 28 -12.85 -13.73 -5.76
C ARG A 28 -11.77 -12.90 -5.10
N ASN A 29 -10.69 -13.53 -4.63
CA ASN A 29 -9.59 -12.85 -3.98
C ASN A 29 -8.28 -13.63 -4.11
N ARG A 30 -7.18 -12.89 -4.01
CA ARG A 30 -5.82 -13.43 -3.93
C ARG A 30 -5.11 -12.77 -2.74
N THR A 31 -4.31 -13.54 -2.05
CA THR A 31 -3.52 -13.05 -0.92
C THR A 31 -2.05 -13.25 -1.23
N TYR A 32 -1.28 -12.19 -1.03
CA TYR A 32 0.15 -12.17 -1.27
C TYR A 32 0.90 -11.73 -0.03
N ARG A 33 2.14 -12.19 0.12
CA ARG A 33 3.14 -11.60 1.00
C ARG A 33 4.14 -10.84 0.14
N ILE A 34 4.29 -9.56 0.42
CA ILE A 34 5.33 -8.72 -0.17
C ILE A 34 6.49 -8.67 0.81
N THR A 35 7.68 -9.01 0.35
CA THR A 35 8.92 -8.87 1.12
C THR A 35 9.83 -7.91 0.36
N ALA A 36 10.21 -6.81 0.98
CA ALA A 36 10.99 -5.75 0.35
C ALA A 36 11.86 -5.03 1.38
N GLY A 37 12.86 -4.29 0.91
CA GLY A 37 13.78 -3.54 1.76
C GLY A 37 15.23 -4.03 1.60
N PRO A 38 16.13 -3.71 2.56
CA PRO A 38 17.50 -4.19 2.55
C PRO A 38 17.55 -5.73 2.59
N ALA A 39 18.46 -6.33 1.84
CA ALA A 39 18.56 -7.79 1.73
C ALA A 39 18.86 -8.50 3.06
N ASP A 40 19.56 -7.84 3.95
CA ASP A 40 19.94 -8.32 5.29
C ASP A 40 18.82 -8.10 6.34
N HIS A 41 17.93 -7.13 6.11
CA HIS A 41 16.83 -6.80 7.01
C HIS A 41 15.52 -6.51 6.25
N PRO A 42 14.98 -7.47 5.47
CA PRO A 42 13.78 -7.24 4.69
C PRO A 42 12.54 -7.08 5.58
N VAL A 43 11.58 -6.33 5.07
CA VAL A 43 10.26 -6.14 5.68
C VAL A 43 9.23 -6.92 4.90
N SER A 44 8.37 -7.64 5.59
CA SER A 44 7.27 -8.38 4.97
C SER A 44 5.93 -7.87 5.48
N PHE A 45 4.96 -7.77 4.58
CA PHE A 45 3.58 -7.46 4.91
C PHE A 45 2.63 -8.14 3.92
N ARG A 46 1.34 -8.22 4.28
CA ARG A 46 0.32 -8.90 3.46
C ARG A 46 -0.44 -7.91 2.59
N MET A 47 -0.74 -8.35 1.38
CA MET A 47 -1.58 -7.66 0.41
C MET A 47 -2.73 -8.57 0.00
N PHE A 48 -3.96 -8.06 0.08
CA PHE A 48 -5.19 -8.75 -0.32
C PHE A 48 -5.74 -8.08 -1.56
N LEU A 49 -5.93 -8.85 -2.62
CA LEU A 49 -6.50 -8.40 -3.88
C LEU A 49 -7.90 -8.99 -4.05
N PHE A 50 -8.93 -8.14 -4.02
CA PHE A 50 -10.31 -8.51 -4.32
C PHE A 50 -10.59 -8.30 -5.81
N ILE A 51 -11.16 -9.31 -6.44
CA ILE A 51 -11.27 -9.43 -7.91
C ILE A 51 -12.68 -9.11 -8.37
N PRO A 52 -12.86 -8.15 -9.32
CA PRO A 52 -14.15 -7.88 -9.91
C PRO A 52 -14.56 -9.00 -10.87
N SER A 53 -15.76 -9.54 -10.71
CA SER A 53 -16.32 -10.56 -11.61
C SER A 53 -16.79 -10.01 -12.97
N VAL A 54 -16.96 -8.68 -13.06
CA VAL A 54 -17.49 -7.98 -14.22
C VAL A 54 -16.38 -7.51 -15.20
N ALA A 55 -15.13 -7.68 -14.87
CA ALA A 55 -13.98 -7.27 -15.69
C ALA A 55 -12.87 -8.33 -15.69
N LYS A 56 -11.99 -8.26 -16.68
CA LYS A 56 -10.83 -9.14 -16.83
C LYS A 56 -9.52 -8.38 -16.57
N GLU A 57 -8.45 -9.11 -16.25
CA GLU A 57 -7.09 -8.58 -16.14
C GLU A 57 -6.61 -7.98 -17.48
N PRO A 58 -5.76 -6.93 -17.42
CA PRO A 58 -5.39 -6.17 -16.23
C PRO A 58 -6.53 -5.27 -15.74
N TRP A 59 -6.66 -5.10 -14.41
CA TRP A 59 -7.75 -4.31 -13.83
C TRP A 59 -7.31 -2.89 -13.47
N PRO A 60 -8.23 -1.89 -13.55
CA PRO A 60 -8.12 -0.69 -12.74
C PRO A 60 -8.02 -1.06 -11.26
N ILE A 61 -7.10 -0.44 -10.53
CA ILE A 61 -6.80 -0.78 -9.14
C ILE A 61 -7.10 0.38 -8.21
N ALA A 62 -7.76 0.08 -7.07
CA ALA A 62 -7.78 0.97 -5.92
C ALA A 62 -7.01 0.32 -4.77
N ILE A 63 -6.06 1.04 -4.16
CA ILE A 63 -5.24 0.57 -3.04
C ILE A 63 -5.64 1.34 -1.78
N ASP A 64 -5.94 0.62 -0.70
CA ASP A 64 -6.27 1.15 0.62
C ASP A 64 -5.39 0.49 1.69
N GLY A 65 -4.70 1.31 2.48
CA GLY A 65 -3.80 0.87 3.55
C GLY A 65 -4.48 0.64 4.90
N ASP A 66 -5.79 0.67 4.96
CA ASP A 66 -6.57 0.68 6.21
C ASP A 66 -7.15 -0.69 6.61
N LEU A 67 -6.53 -1.80 6.18
CA LEU A 67 -6.96 -3.15 6.59
C LEU A 67 -6.97 -3.33 8.12
N CYS A 68 -6.32 -2.45 8.87
CA CYS A 68 -6.36 -2.37 10.33
C CYS A 68 -7.70 -1.86 10.90
N TRP A 69 -8.67 -1.47 10.06
CA TRP A 69 -9.96 -0.95 10.46
C TRP A 69 -11.11 -1.81 9.97
N ASP A 70 -12.17 -1.92 10.78
CA ASP A 70 -13.33 -2.77 10.51
C ASP A 70 -14.04 -2.43 9.19
N TYR A 71 -14.05 -1.17 8.77
CA TYR A 71 -14.71 -0.77 7.53
C TYR A 71 -14.10 -1.42 6.28
N ALA A 72 -12.80 -1.74 6.31
CA ALA A 72 -12.14 -2.42 5.19
C ALA A 72 -12.72 -3.81 4.89
N PHE A 73 -13.37 -4.44 5.89
CA PHE A 73 -14.07 -5.71 5.75
C PHE A 73 -15.55 -5.56 5.40
N ASN A 74 -16.06 -4.32 5.31
CA ASN A 74 -17.46 -4.08 4.96
C ASN A 74 -17.70 -4.49 3.50
N GLN A 75 -18.68 -5.38 3.31
CA GLN A 75 -19.02 -5.91 1.98
C GLN A 75 -19.56 -4.82 1.03
N GLU A 76 -20.25 -3.80 1.54
CA GLU A 76 -20.72 -2.67 0.72
C GLU A 76 -19.53 -1.84 0.22
N TYR A 77 -18.55 -1.59 1.08
CA TYR A 77 -17.31 -0.91 0.70
C TYR A 77 -16.56 -1.68 -0.41
N ILE A 78 -16.33 -2.97 -0.21
CA ILE A 78 -15.68 -3.82 -1.20
C ILE A 78 -16.48 -3.84 -2.52
N ASN A 79 -17.79 -4.06 -2.44
CA ASN A 79 -18.65 -4.13 -3.62
C ASN A 79 -18.76 -2.80 -4.37
N ALA A 80 -18.54 -1.65 -3.71
CA ALA A 80 -18.52 -0.35 -4.37
C ALA A 80 -17.46 -0.27 -5.47
N PHE A 81 -16.33 -0.92 -5.29
CA PHE A 81 -15.27 -1.04 -6.30
C PHE A 81 -15.55 -2.17 -7.29
N LEU A 82 -15.79 -3.38 -6.77
CA LEU A 82 -15.89 -4.58 -7.61
C LEU A 82 -17.01 -4.52 -8.63
N SER A 83 -18.16 -3.95 -8.27
CA SER A 83 -19.32 -3.78 -9.19
C SER A 83 -19.03 -2.83 -10.36
N ARG A 84 -17.99 -2.01 -10.24
CA ARG A 84 -17.53 -1.07 -11.27
C ARG A 84 -16.34 -1.59 -12.09
N GLY A 85 -15.97 -2.86 -11.88
CA GLY A 85 -14.83 -3.45 -12.58
C GLY A 85 -13.46 -3.03 -12.02
N ILE A 86 -13.41 -2.39 -10.85
CA ILE A 86 -12.19 -1.96 -10.19
C ILE A 86 -11.79 -3.03 -9.16
N ALA A 87 -10.57 -3.54 -9.25
CA ALA A 87 -10.04 -4.43 -8.25
C ALA A 87 -9.62 -3.62 -7.00
N LEU A 88 -9.99 -4.11 -5.82
CA LEU A 88 -9.66 -3.47 -4.54
C LEU A 88 -8.48 -4.20 -3.90
N VAL A 89 -7.45 -3.45 -3.57
CA VAL A 89 -6.27 -3.93 -2.86
C VAL A 89 -6.28 -3.37 -1.44
N LEU A 90 -6.20 -4.26 -0.47
CA LEU A 90 -6.10 -3.90 0.94
C LEU A 90 -4.77 -4.37 1.52
N PHE A 91 -4.14 -3.53 2.34
CA PHE A 91 -3.01 -3.93 3.18
C PHE A 91 -3.09 -3.26 4.55
N ASP A 92 -2.50 -3.89 5.56
CA ASP A 92 -2.40 -3.27 6.88
C ASP A 92 -1.12 -2.43 6.97
N ARG A 93 -1.26 -1.11 6.92
CA ARG A 93 -0.15 -0.17 7.07
C ARG A 93 0.59 -0.31 8.40
N GLN A 94 -0.08 -0.86 9.44
CA GLN A 94 0.52 -1.08 10.75
C GLN A 94 1.52 -2.24 10.75
N GLU A 95 1.47 -3.15 9.77
CA GLU A 95 2.53 -4.16 9.58
C GLU A 95 3.89 -3.50 9.24
N LEU A 96 3.90 -2.27 8.72
CA LEU A 96 5.10 -1.50 8.41
C LEU A 96 5.55 -0.63 9.58
N ALA A 97 4.62 0.17 10.11
CA ALA A 97 4.86 1.05 11.25
C ALA A 97 3.59 1.15 12.09
N ALA A 98 3.69 0.80 13.37
CA ALA A 98 2.55 0.82 14.29
C ALA A 98 1.96 2.23 14.43
N ASP A 99 0.63 2.30 14.49
CA ASP A 99 -0.13 3.55 14.69
C ASP A 99 -0.25 3.86 16.20
N ILE A 100 0.88 3.96 16.88
CA ILE A 100 0.99 4.20 18.32
C ILE A 100 1.94 5.37 18.56
N ARG A 101 1.52 6.33 19.39
CA ARG A 101 2.27 7.56 19.64
C ARG A 101 3.69 7.31 20.16
N ASP A 102 3.86 6.33 21.02
CA ASP A 102 5.11 6.05 21.73
C ASP A 102 5.70 4.67 21.39
N SER A 103 5.39 4.13 20.19
CA SER A 103 5.95 2.84 19.75
C SER A 103 7.48 2.87 19.62
N GLY A 104 8.07 4.06 19.65
CA GLY A 104 9.46 4.27 19.30
C GLY A 104 9.74 3.76 17.88
N ARG A 105 11.00 3.61 17.56
CA ARG A 105 11.43 3.09 16.24
C ARG A 105 11.55 1.56 16.23
N ARG A 106 10.55 0.85 16.80
CA ARG A 106 10.56 -0.63 16.94
C ARG A 106 9.83 -1.36 15.83
N SER A 107 9.02 -0.64 15.04
CA SER A 107 8.26 -1.24 13.93
C SER A 107 9.19 -1.76 12.84
N PRO A 108 8.74 -2.74 12.02
CA PRO A 108 9.60 -3.41 11.05
C PRO A 108 10.35 -2.47 10.12
N LEU A 109 9.68 -1.46 9.54
CA LEU A 109 10.31 -0.57 8.58
C LEU A 109 11.37 0.34 9.21
N TYR A 110 11.19 0.76 10.48
CA TYR A 110 12.21 1.53 11.18
C TYR A 110 13.47 0.70 11.48
N ARG A 111 13.31 -0.61 11.74
CA ARG A 111 14.43 -1.52 11.95
C ARG A 111 15.18 -1.82 10.65
N ALA A 112 14.46 -1.88 9.54
CA ALA A 112 15.07 -2.07 8.22
C ALA A 112 15.91 -0.86 7.77
N TYR A 113 15.54 0.35 8.23
CA TYR A 113 16.21 1.59 7.87
C TYR A 113 16.55 2.42 9.13
N PRO A 114 17.44 1.92 10.00
CA PRO A 114 17.70 2.53 11.33
C PRO A 114 18.30 3.95 11.23
N ASP A 115 19.06 4.21 10.17
CA ASP A 115 19.75 5.49 9.97
C ASP A 115 18.88 6.55 9.28
N LEU A 116 17.67 6.19 8.83
CA LEU A 116 16.78 7.13 8.18
C LEU A 116 15.80 7.75 9.18
N ASN A 117 15.60 9.05 9.07
CA ASN A 117 14.62 9.78 9.86
C ASN A 117 13.33 10.00 9.06
N PHE A 118 12.30 9.20 9.34
CA PHE A 118 10.97 9.31 8.73
C PHE A 118 9.87 9.00 9.75
N GLY A 119 8.69 9.57 9.54
CA GLY A 119 7.51 9.32 10.38
C GLY A 119 6.64 8.16 9.87
N ALA A 120 5.61 7.81 10.64
CA ALA A 120 4.70 6.72 10.30
C ALA A 120 3.97 6.94 8.96
N LEU A 121 3.57 8.19 8.64
CA LEU A 121 2.94 8.48 7.35
C LEU A 121 3.83 8.15 6.16
N SER A 122 5.15 8.44 6.26
CA SER A 122 6.12 8.07 5.21
C SER A 122 6.31 6.57 5.11
N ALA A 123 6.32 5.86 6.25
CA ALA A 123 6.37 4.40 6.29
C ALA A 123 5.13 3.77 5.62
N TRP A 124 3.95 4.32 5.90
CA TRP A 124 2.70 3.85 5.30
C TRP A 124 2.62 4.15 3.82
N ALA A 125 3.04 5.36 3.40
CA ALA A 125 3.14 5.73 1.98
C ALA A 125 4.06 4.79 1.20
N TRP A 126 5.18 4.37 1.80
CA TRP A 126 6.07 3.37 1.19
C TRP A 126 5.34 2.04 0.90
N GLY A 127 4.41 1.63 1.76
CA GLY A 127 3.59 0.44 1.55
C GLY A 127 2.73 0.49 0.31
N TYR A 128 2.09 1.64 0.02
CA TYR A 128 1.32 1.84 -1.22
C TYR A 128 2.20 1.61 -2.45
N SER A 129 3.39 2.22 -2.50
CA SER A 129 4.32 2.03 -3.61
C SER A 129 4.76 0.57 -3.77
N ARG A 130 4.95 -0.15 -2.68
CA ARG A 130 5.30 -1.59 -2.74
C ARG A 130 4.15 -2.45 -3.24
N CYS A 131 2.91 -2.10 -2.91
CA CYS A 131 1.74 -2.76 -3.51
C CYS A 131 1.71 -2.52 -5.03
N VAL A 132 1.96 -1.30 -5.50
CA VAL A 132 2.06 -1.01 -6.94
C VAL A 132 3.14 -1.84 -7.62
N ASP A 133 4.36 -1.88 -7.03
CA ASP A 133 5.45 -2.70 -7.57
C ASP A 133 5.03 -4.18 -7.73
N ALA A 134 4.38 -4.74 -6.70
CA ALA A 134 3.93 -6.13 -6.71
C ALA A 134 2.84 -6.38 -7.78
N LEU A 135 1.85 -5.50 -7.87
CA LEU A 135 0.74 -5.63 -8.81
C LEU A 135 1.19 -5.55 -10.27
N LEU A 136 2.12 -4.63 -10.56
CA LEU A 136 2.72 -4.50 -11.89
C LEU A 136 3.63 -5.69 -12.21
N HIS A 137 4.41 -6.19 -11.23
CA HIS A 137 5.21 -7.40 -11.40
C HIS A 137 4.35 -8.64 -11.70
N LEU A 138 3.20 -8.76 -11.07
CA LEU A 138 2.23 -9.83 -11.31
C LEU A 138 1.46 -9.67 -12.63
N GLY A 139 1.52 -8.51 -13.27
CA GLY A 139 0.82 -8.22 -14.53
C GLY A 139 -0.70 -8.12 -14.38
N VAL A 140 -1.22 -7.89 -13.16
CA VAL A 140 -2.66 -7.88 -12.87
C VAL A 140 -3.27 -6.47 -12.83
N ALA A 141 -2.44 -5.44 -12.71
CA ALA A 141 -2.86 -4.04 -12.67
C ALA A 141 -2.74 -3.35 -14.03
N ASP A 142 -3.73 -2.56 -14.37
CA ASP A 142 -3.63 -1.58 -15.45
C ASP A 142 -2.73 -0.42 -14.97
N PRO A 143 -1.55 -0.21 -15.58
CA PRO A 143 -0.60 0.82 -15.13
C PRO A 143 -1.13 2.25 -15.27
N ASP A 144 -2.12 2.46 -16.11
CA ASP A 144 -2.72 3.78 -16.38
C ASP A 144 -3.91 4.08 -15.46
N CYS A 145 -4.32 3.12 -14.62
CA CYS A 145 -5.50 3.21 -13.77
C CYS A 145 -5.24 2.73 -12.33
N ILE A 146 -4.37 3.44 -11.61
CA ILE A 146 -4.02 3.14 -10.21
C ILE A 146 -4.50 4.27 -9.30
N ALA A 147 -5.37 3.95 -8.34
CA ALA A 147 -5.89 4.88 -7.34
C ALA A 147 -5.39 4.54 -5.94
N PHE A 148 -5.08 5.57 -5.15
CA PHE A 148 -4.81 5.46 -3.72
C PHE A 148 -5.96 6.05 -2.93
N THR A 149 -6.42 5.34 -1.91
CA THR A 149 -7.46 5.80 -0.98
C THR A 149 -7.12 5.41 0.45
N GLY A 150 -7.83 5.96 1.42
CA GLY A 150 -7.71 5.66 2.83
C GLY A 150 -8.49 6.67 3.66
N HIS A 151 -8.79 6.32 4.91
CA HIS A 151 -9.58 7.16 5.81
C HIS A 151 -8.70 7.77 6.91
N SER A 152 -8.98 9.03 7.29
CA SER A 152 -8.34 9.75 8.38
C SER A 152 -6.80 9.76 8.23
N ARG A 153 -6.05 9.12 9.12
CA ARG A 153 -4.58 8.97 9.01
C ARG A 153 -4.17 8.16 7.78
N GLY A 154 -4.99 7.16 7.38
CA GLY A 154 -4.82 6.43 6.12
C GLY A 154 -5.01 7.35 4.91
N GLY A 155 -5.99 8.26 4.95
CA GLY A 155 -6.16 9.28 3.91
C GLY A 155 -4.94 10.19 3.76
N LYS A 156 -4.32 10.60 4.88
CA LYS A 156 -3.06 11.37 4.85
C LYS A 156 -1.90 10.56 4.26
N ALA A 157 -1.84 9.26 4.57
CA ALA A 157 -0.83 8.37 4.00
C ALA A 157 -1.05 8.17 2.49
N ALA A 158 -2.30 7.98 2.05
CA ALA A 158 -2.65 7.89 0.64
C ALA A 158 -2.28 9.16 -0.13
N LEU A 159 -2.57 10.35 0.45
CA LEU A 159 -2.19 11.64 -0.15
C LEU A 159 -0.67 11.77 -0.29
N LEU A 160 0.08 11.42 0.76
CA LEU A 160 1.53 11.45 0.72
C LEU A 160 2.09 10.44 -0.29
N ALA A 161 1.52 9.22 -0.35
CA ALA A 161 1.90 8.20 -1.31
C ALA A 161 1.71 8.69 -2.75
N GLY A 162 0.56 9.30 -3.07
CA GLY A 162 0.30 9.84 -4.39
C GLY A 162 1.19 11.04 -4.77
N ALA A 163 1.63 11.81 -3.79
CA ALA A 163 2.60 12.89 -4.03
C ALA A 163 4.02 12.37 -4.31
N LEU A 164 4.34 11.14 -3.93
CA LEU A 164 5.68 10.54 -4.04
C LEU A 164 5.76 9.46 -5.13
N ASP A 165 4.64 8.94 -5.60
CA ASP A 165 4.57 7.87 -6.60
C ASP A 165 3.78 8.32 -7.82
N GLU A 166 4.47 8.66 -8.90
CA GLU A 166 3.89 9.19 -10.14
C GLU A 166 2.98 8.17 -10.87
N ARG A 167 2.99 6.91 -10.46
CA ARG A 167 2.11 5.86 -11.01
C ARG A 167 0.68 5.96 -10.48
N ALA A 168 0.47 6.69 -9.38
CA ALA A 168 -0.87 6.95 -8.88
C ALA A 168 -1.58 7.97 -9.78
N THR A 169 -2.61 7.54 -10.49
CA THR A 169 -3.40 8.41 -11.39
C THR A 169 -4.52 9.15 -10.66
N ILE A 170 -4.98 8.59 -9.55
CA ILE A 170 -6.03 9.17 -8.70
C ILE A 170 -5.63 9.03 -7.23
N VAL A 171 -5.84 10.07 -6.45
CA VAL A 171 -5.70 10.03 -4.98
C VAL A 171 -6.97 10.56 -4.34
N ASN A 172 -7.61 9.73 -3.53
CA ASN A 172 -8.84 10.05 -2.80
C ASN A 172 -8.60 9.96 -1.28
N PRO A 173 -8.04 11.01 -0.65
CA PRO A 173 -7.89 11.05 0.80
C PRO A 173 -9.24 11.36 1.45
N ASN A 174 -9.77 10.42 2.23
CA ASN A 174 -11.01 10.59 2.96
C ASN A 174 -10.69 10.98 4.42
N ASN A 175 -11.00 12.21 4.81
CA ASN A 175 -10.80 12.74 6.17
C ASN A 175 -12.12 13.14 6.83
#